data_bd635b6d3ff2ae459c30c4ddcdad572e
#
_entry.id   bd635b6d3ff2ae459c30c4ddcdad572e
#
_cell.length_a   1.000
_cell.length_b   1.000
_cell.length_c   1.000
_cell.angle_alpha   90.00
_cell.angle_beta   90.00
_cell.angle_gamma   90.00
#
_symmetry.space_group_name_H-M   'P 1'
#
loop_
_entity.id
_entity.type
_entity.pdbx_description
1 polymer ?
#
loop_
_entity_poly.entity_id
_entity_poly.type
_entity_poly.pdbx_seq_one_letter_code
_entity_poly.pdbx_strand_id
1 'polypeptide(L)'
;MNKKTIEDIDVSGKKVLVRVDFNVPLDENGNITDETRIKAALPTIKYLLEHNAAVILCSHLGRPKGEFNMKYSLAPVAKRLKEIFGEDKVVFASDVIGESAKKAVSELKPGNIVLLENLRFHKEEEKNDPDFAKALASYADIYVNDAFGTAHRAHASTAGVADYLPAVAGFLIGKELSIMGKALDNPERPFVAILGGRKVSDKIGVINNLLEKVDTLIIGGAMSYTFFKAMGLNIGNSLVEEDKLELAKQLLAKAEAKGIKMLLPVDCVLADDFNADAKMLTVDYDKIPDGWEGMDIGPKTRELYAQAIKPAKTVIWNGPMGVFEFPRFAEGTKAVAKALSECTGTCLLYTLTLPTIYSV
;
A
#
# COMPACT_ATOMS: atom_id res chain seq x y z
N MET A 1 16.54 -2.73 9.44
CA MET A 1 15.75 -3.95 9.79
C MET A 1 16.37 -5.17 9.13
N ASN A 2 16.98 -6.08 9.92
CA ASN A 2 17.58 -7.30 9.36
C ASN A 2 16.50 -8.39 9.26
N LYS A 3 15.81 -8.48 8.12
CA LYS A 3 14.86 -9.55 7.83
C LYS A 3 15.51 -10.54 6.88
N LYS A 4 15.28 -11.84 7.10
CA LYS A 4 15.77 -12.88 6.20
C LYS A 4 15.11 -12.75 4.83
N THR A 5 15.90 -12.94 3.78
CA THR A 5 15.49 -12.99 2.39
C THR A 5 15.60 -14.39 1.83
N ILE A 6 15.16 -14.60 0.59
CA ILE A 6 15.31 -15.89 -0.10
C ILE A 6 16.77 -16.31 -0.29
N GLU A 7 17.73 -15.39 -0.17
CA GLU A 7 19.18 -15.67 -0.25
C GLU A 7 19.74 -16.23 1.07
N ASP A 8 19.00 -16.09 2.18
CA ASP A 8 19.42 -16.51 3.52
C ASP A 8 18.90 -17.92 3.89
N ILE A 9 18.25 -18.62 2.96
CA ILE A 9 17.64 -19.95 3.20
C ILE A 9 17.87 -20.88 2.01
N ASP A 10 18.17 -22.16 2.30
CA ASP A 10 18.30 -23.18 1.25
C ASP A 10 16.91 -23.58 0.72
N VAL A 11 16.66 -23.32 -0.56
CA VAL A 11 15.41 -23.61 -1.26
C VAL A 11 15.52 -24.82 -2.20
N SER A 12 16.73 -25.41 -2.34
CA SER A 12 16.98 -26.48 -3.30
C SER A 12 16.18 -27.74 -2.99
N GLY A 13 15.43 -28.22 -3.98
CA GLY A 13 14.54 -29.38 -3.85
C GLY A 13 13.32 -29.15 -2.96
N LYS A 14 13.11 -27.94 -2.44
CA LYS A 14 11.99 -27.59 -1.55
C LYS A 14 10.77 -27.13 -2.32
N LYS A 15 9.59 -27.36 -1.76
CA LYS A 15 8.36 -26.69 -2.17
C LYS A 15 8.28 -25.33 -1.50
N VAL A 16 8.17 -24.28 -2.29
CA VAL A 16 8.17 -22.89 -1.80
C VAL A 16 6.85 -22.23 -2.15
N LEU A 17 6.07 -21.86 -1.13
CA LEU A 17 4.86 -21.07 -1.30
C LEU A 17 5.24 -19.59 -1.38
N VAL A 18 4.94 -18.95 -2.50
CA VAL A 18 5.28 -17.55 -2.75
C VAL A 18 4.00 -16.72 -2.84
N ARG A 19 3.84 -15.77 -1.93
CA ARG A 19 2.78 -14.77 -2.00
C ARG A 19 3.22 -13.61 -2.89
N VAL A 20 2.66 -13.54 -4.07
CA VAL A 20 2.91 -12.49 -5.07
C VAL A 20 1.71 -11.55 -5.19
N ASP A 21 1.89 -10.37 -5.75
CA ASP A 21 0.80 -9.44 -6.06
C ASP A 21 0.50 -9.43 -7.56
N PHE A 22 -0.39 -10.30 -7.99
CA PHE A 22 -0.90 -10.37 -9.36
C PHE A 22 -2.27 -9.72 -9.52
N ASN A 23 -2.57 -8.73 -8.69
CA ASN A 23 -3.79 -7.93 -8.83
C ASN A 23 -3.65 -6.94 -10.01
N VAL A 24 -3.56 -7.49 -11.21
CA VAL A 24 -3.39 -6.76 -12.47
C VAL A 24 -4.72 -6.22 -12.99
N PRO A 25 -4.73 -5.09 -13.71
CA PRO A 25 -5.93 -4.62 -14.39
C PRO A 25 -6.23 -5.49 -15.61
N LEU A 26 -7.51 -5.79 -15.78
CA LEU A 26 -8.05 -6.54 -16.93
C LEU A 26 -9.01 -5.65 -17.73
N ASP A 27 -9.01 -5.79 -19.06
CA ASP A 27 -10.03 -5.20 -19.90
C ASP A 27 -11.37 -5.99 -19.82
N GLU A 28 -12.37 -5.54 -20.57
CA GLU A 28 -13.70 -6.17 -20.62
C GLU A 28 -13.66 -7.62 -21.17
N ASN A 29 -12.62 -7.95 -21.93
CA ASN A 29 -12.40 -9.28 -22.51
C ASN A 29 -11.54 -10.19 -21.62
N GLY A 30 -11.10 -9.69 -20.45
CA GLY A 30 -10.24 -10.41 -19.50
C GLY A 30 -8.75 -10.41 -19.88
N ASN A 31 -8.30 -9.55 -20.81
CA ASN A 31 -6.89 -9.43 -21.14
C ASN A 31 -6.19 -8.51 -20.12
N ILE A 32 -4.94 -8.82 -19.80
CA ILE A 32 -4.10 -8.00 -18.92
C ILE A 32 -3.71 -6.72 -19.67
N THR A 33 -4.03 -5.56 -19.11
CA THR A 33 -3.70 -4.25 -19.68
C THR A 33 -2.41 -3.65 -19.12
N ASP A 34 -1.94 -4.12 -17.95
CA ASP A 34 -0.67 -3.74 -17.35
C ASP A 34 -0.02 -4.93 -16.65
N GLU A 35 1.23 -5.23 -17.05
CA GLU A 35 2.03 -6.36 -16.54
C GLU A 35 3.02 -5.95 -15.43
N THR A 36 3.04 -4.72 -15.00
CA THR A 36 4.05 -4.18 -14.07
C THR A 36 4.19 -5.07 -12.82
N ARG A 37 3.08 -5.53 -12.26
CA ARG A 37 3.07 -6.40 -11.08
C ARG A 37 3.61 -7.81 -11.34
N ILE A 38 3.32 -8.37 -12.50
CA ILE A 38 3.89 -9.66 -12.93
C ILE A 38 5.40 -9.50 -13.06
N LYS A 39 5.85 -8.50 -13.80
CA LYS A 39 7.29 -8.22 -14.01
C LYS A 39 8.03 -8.00 -12.70
N ALA A 40 7.41 -7.33 -11.73
CA ALA A 40 8.01 -7.08 -10.41
C ALA A 40 8.26 -8.38 -9.61
N ALA A 41 7.44 -9.41 -9.78
CA ALA A 41 7.59 -10.70 -9.10
C ALA A 41 8.58 -11.65 -9.81
N LEU A 42 8.89 -11.41 -11.10
CA LEU A 42 9.75 -12.32 -11.89
C LEU A 42 11.13 -12.58 -11.27
N PRO A 43 11.84 -11.59 -10.70
CA PRO A 43 13.15 -11.84 -10.11
C PRO A 43 13.12 -12.92 -9.02
N THR A 44 12.16 -12.85 -8.11
CA THR A 44 11.97 -13.84 -7.05
C THR A 44 11.63 -15.22 -7.61
N ILE A 45 10.70 -15.28 -8.57
CA ILE A 45 10.30 -16.55 -9.20
C ILE A 45 11.47 -17.18 -9.95
N LYS A 46 12.22 -16.42 -10.74
CA LYS A 46 13.38 -16.91 -11.49
C LYS A 46 14.47 -17.44 -10.55
N TYR A 47 14.79 -16.68 -9.51
CA TYR A 47 15.78 -17.12 -8.51
C TYR A 47 15.42 -18.49 -7.91
N LEU A 48 14.16 -18.67 -7.50
CA LEU A 48 13.70 -19.93 -6.93
C LEU A 48 13.81 -21.10 -7.94
N LEU A 49 13.43 -20.86 -9.21
CA LEU A 49 13.55 -21.88 -10.26
C LEU A 49 15.01 -22.23 -10.57
N GLU A 50 15.89 -21.23 -10.66
CA GLU A 50 17.34 -21.39 -10.89
C GLU A 50 18.03 -22.13 -9.74
N HIS A 51 17.47 -22.01 -8.52
CA HIS A 51 17.93 -22.76 -7.34
C HIS A 51 17.17 -24.06 -7.10
N ASN A 52 16.56 -24.63 -8.16
CA ASN A 52 15.93 -25.95 -8.14
C ASN A 52 14.78 -26.08 -7.12
N ALA A 53 14.05 -24.98 -6.83
CA ALA A 53 12.83 -25.04 -6.01
C ALA A 53 11.63 -25.48 -6.85
N ALA A 54 10.62 -26.06 -6.18
CA ALA A 54 9.28 -26.29 -6.69
C ALA A 54 8.39 -25.14 -6.23
N VAL A 55 7.91 -24.28 -7.16
CA VAL A 55 7.32 -22.99 -6.83
C VAL A 55 5.80 -23.06 -6.84
N ILE A 56 5.16 -22.66 -5.74
CA ILE A 56 3.71 -22.53 -5.60
C ILE A 56 3.38 -21.04 -5.45
N LEU A 57 2.75 -20.45 -6.46
CA LEU A 57 2.35 -19.05 -6.46
C LEU A 57 0.93 -18.90 -5.95
N CYS A 58 0.71 -17.99 -5.03
CA CYS A 58 -0.62 -17.58 -4.58
C CYS A 58 -0.78 -16.07 -4.63
N SER A 59 -1.94 -15.61 -5.06
CA SER A 59 -2.26 -14.20 -5.20
C SER A 59 -3.75 -13.92 -5.06
N HIS A 60 -4.09 -12.66 -5.00
CA HIS A 60 -5.46 -12.18 -5.14
C HIS A 60 -5.63 -11.38 -6.43
N LEU A 61 -6.87 -11.30 -6.92
CA LEU A 61 -7.30 -10.43 -8.00
C LEU A 61 -8.65 -9.80 -7.65
N GLY A 62 -8.72 -8.48 -7.66
CA GLY A 62 -9.95 -7.74 -7.38
C GLY A 62 -10.53 -7.96 -5.98
N ARG A 63 -11.86 -7.83 -5.88
CA ARG A 63 -12.61 -7.96 -4.61
C ARG A 63 -13.85 -8.84 -4.80
N PRO A 64 -13.73 -10.15 -4.93
CA PRO A 64 -14.86 -11.07 -5.12
C PRO A 64 -15.69 -11.33 -3.85
N LYS A 65 -15.27 -10.79 -2.69
CA LYS A 65 -16.00 -10.88 -1.40
C LYS A 65 -16.21 -12.32 -0.88
N GLY A 66 -15.29 -13.22 -1.19
CA GLY A 66 -15.34 -14.61 -0.77
C GLY A 66 -16.29 -15.48 -1.60
N GLU A 67 -16.55 -15.10 -2.83
CA GLU A 67 -17.39 -15.85 -3.78
C GLU A 67 -16.59 -16.09 -5.07
N PHE A 68 -16.78 -17.27 -5.64
CA PHE A 68 -16.21 -17.59 -6.94
C PHE A 68 -16.85 -16.74 -8.04
N ASN A 69 -16.00 -16.05 -8.81
CA ASN A 69 -16.43 -15.25 -9.95
C ASN A 69 -15.35 -15.21 -11.02
N MET A 70 -15.63 -15.74 -12.21
CA MET A 70 -14.68 -15.83 -13.31
C MET A 70 -14.04 -14.50 -13.70
N LYS A 71 -14.73 -13.36 -13.49
CA LYS A 71 -14.16 -12.02 -13.70
C LYS A 71 -12.88 -11.79 -12.90
N TYR A 72 -12.75 -12.47 -11.76
CA TYR A 72 -11.61 -12.34 -10.85
C TYR A 72 -10.72 -13.60 -10.84
N SER A 73 -10.84 -14.48 -11.83
CA SER A 73 -9.97 -15.64 -11.96
C SER A 73 -8.55 -15.23 -12.33
N LEU A 74 -7.56 -15.94 -11.79
CA LEU A 74 -6.15 -15.80 -12.15
C LEU A 74 -5.77 -16.54 -13.45
N ALA A 75 -6.72 -17.13 -14.15
CA ALA A 75 -6.47 -17.81 -15.44
C ALA A 75 -5.73 -16.94 -16.49
N PRO A 76 -6.04 -15.63 -16.67
CA PRO A 76 -5.26 -14.77 -17.57
C PRO A 76 -3.80 -14.64 -17.14
N VAL A 77 -3.54 -14.57 -15.82
CA VAL A 77 -2.18 -14.52 -15.28
C VAL A 77 -1.46 -15.85 -15.50
N ALA A 78 -2.15 -16.98 -15.30
CA ALA A 78 -1.59 -18.31 -15.60
C ALA A 78 -1.16 -18.43 -17.07
N LYS A 79 -2.00 -17.96 -18.00
CA LYS A 79 -1.66 -17.91 -19.43
C LYS A 79 -0.39 -17.09 -19.66
N ARG A 80 -0.29 -15.91 -19.03
CA ARG A 80 0.88 -15.05 -19.17
C ARG A 80 2.15 -15.67 -18.58
N LEU A 81 2.05 -16.35 -17.46
CA LEU A 81 3.19 -17.08 -16.88
C LEU A 81 3.68 -18.24 -17.77
N LYS A 82 2.76 -18.95 -18.43
CA LYS A 82 3.09 -19.99 -19.41
C LYS A 82 3.85 -19.42 -20.62
N GLU A 83 3.47 -18.25 -21.09
CA GLU A 83 4.21 -17.55 -22.17
C GLU A 83 5.64 -17.15 -21.72
N ILE A 84 5.83 -16.79 -20.45
CA ILE A 84 7.13 -16.36 -19.91
C ILE A 84 8.05 -17.55 -19.60
N PHE A 85 7.53 -18.60 -18.97
CA PHE A 85 8.33 -19.70 -18.44
C PHE A 85 8.26 -20.99 -19.26
N GLY A 86 7.29 -21.10 -20.16
CA GLY A 86 6.99 -22.29 -20.96
C GLY A 86 5.71 -23.01 -20.52
N GLU A 87 4.98 -23.53 -21.50
CA GLU A 87 3.68 -24.18 -21.31
C GLU A 87 3.75 -25.36 -20.33
N ASP A 88 4.83 -26.15 -20.46
CA ASP A 88 5.03 -27.38 -19.67
C ASP A 88 5.51 -27.11 -18.22
N LYS A 89 5.94 -25.88 -17.94
CA LYS A 89 6.49 -25.52 -16.61
C LYS A 89 5.44 -24.94 -15.66
N VAL A 90 4.30 -24.48 -16.19
CA VAL A 90 3.30 -23.79 -15.38
C VAL A 90 1.99 -24.54 -15.38
N VAL A 91 1.54 -24.97 -14.20
CA VAL A 91 0.23 -25.57 -13.97
C VAL A 91 -0.66 -24.57 -13.25
N PHE A 92 -1.88 -24.40 -13.74
CA PHE A 92 -2.91 -23.60 -13.07
C PHE A 92 -3.87 -24.51 -12.33
N ALA A 93 -4.00 -24.34 -11.03
CA ALA A 93 -4.98 -25.01 -10.20
C ALA A 93 -6.28 -24.19 -10.18
N SER A 94 -7.42 -24.81 -10.46
CA SER A 94 -8.72 -24.15 -10.54
C SER A 94 -9.35 -23.87 -9.17
N ASP A 95 -8.64 -24.15 -8.10
CA ASP A 95 -9.02 -23.85 -6.72
C ASP A 95 -7.79 -23.47 -5.88
N VAL A 96 -7.99 -23.18 -4.58
CA VAL A 96 -6.93 -22.75 -3.67
C VAL A 96 -6.49 -23.88 -2.72
N ILE A 97 -7.46 -24.54 -2.08
CA ILE A 97 -7.22 -25.60 -1.09
C ILE A 97 -8.02 -26.88 -1.40
N GLY A 98 -8.64 -26.93 -2.57
CA GLY A 98 -9.43 -28.04 -3.06
C GLY A 98 -8.61 -29.16 -3.73
N GLU A 99 -9.30 -30.03 -4.44
CA GLU A 99 -8.67 -31.21 -5.07
C GLU A 99 -7.74 -30.85 -6.24
N SER A 100 -8.06 -29.78 -7.00
CA SER A 100 -7.22 -29.33 -8.10
C SER A 100 -5.87 -28.83 -7.59
N ALA A 101 -5.85 -28.00 -6.54
CA ALA A 101 -4.63 -27.51 -5.92
C ALA A 101 -3.80 -28.66 -5.31
N LYS A 102 -4.44 -29.55 -4.53
CA LYS A 102 -3.78 -30.71 -3.91
C LYS A 102 -3.10 -31.59 -4.96
N LYS A 103 -3.81 -31.90 -6.05
CA LYS A 103 -3.26 -32.68 -7.16
C LYS A 103 -2.07 -31.98 -7.80
N ALA A 104 -2.26 -30.71 -8.21
CA ALA A 104 -1.20 -29.94 -8.87
C ALA A 104 0.07 -29.82 -7.99
N VAL A 105 -0.10 -29.57 -6.69
CA VAL A 105 1.01 -29.48 -5.72
C VAL A 105 1.66 -30.85 -5.46
N SER A 106 0.90 -31.95 -5.45
CA SER A 106 1.46 -33.29 -5.28
C SER A 106 2.35 -33.70 -6.45
N GLU A 107 1.99 -33.32 -7.67
CA GLU A 107 2.71 -33.64 -8.91
C GLU A 107 3.83 -32.61 -9.22
N LEU A 108 3.92 -31.51 -8.46
CA LEU A 108 4.87 -30.43 -8.69
C LEU A 108 6.31 -30.88 -8.47
N LYS A 109 7.16 -30.67 -9.46
CA LYS A 109 8.60 -30.98 -9.44
C LYS A 109 9.45 -29.71 -9.33
N PRO A 110 10.67 -29.79 -8.77
CA PRO A 110 11.62 -28.68 -8.82
C PRO A 110 11.81 -28.14 -10.24
N GLY A 111 11.93 -26.84 -10.38
CA GLY A 111 12.02 -26.12 -11.65
C GLY A 111 10.68 -25.83 -12.31
N ASN A 112 9.55 -26.23 -11.69
CA ASN A 112 8.20 -25.97 -12.20
C ASN A 112 7.38 -25.07 -11.24
N ILE A 113 6.27 -24.59 -11.74
CA ILE A 113 5.39 -23.63 -11.09
C ILE A 113 3.96 -24.19 -11.02
N VAL A 114 3.32 -24.06 -9.88
CA VAL A 114 1.86 -24.12 -9.75
C VAL A 114 1.37 -22.72 -9.40
N LEU A 115 0.40 -22.18 -10.13
CA LEU A 115 -0.37 -21.00 -9.72
C LEU A 115 -1.71 -21.48 -9.16
N LEU A 116 -2.01 -21.12 -7.92
CA LEU A 116 -3.31 -21.36 -7.31
C LEU A 116 -4.33 -20.34 -7.82
N GLU A 117 -5.60 -20.64 -7.72
CA GLU A 117 -6.69 -19.71 -8.02
C GLU A 117 -6.74 -18.56 -6.98
N ASN A 118 -7.55 -17.55 -7.25
CA ASN A 118 -7.69 -16.34 -6.45
C ASN A 118 -8.01 -16.64 -4.99
N LEU A 119 -7.08 -16.31 -4.10
CA LEU A 119 -7.22 -16.48 -2.66
C LEU A 119 -8.51 -15.87 -2.09
N ARG A 120 -8.96 -14.74 -2.67
CA ARG A 120 -10.15 -14.01 -2.21
C ARG A 120 -11.48 -14.62 -2.63
N PHE A 121 -11.46 -15.77 -3.29
CA PHE A 121 -12.65 -16.61 -3.41
C PHE A 121 -13.01 -17.27 -2.08
N HIS A 122 -12.11 -17.22 -1.10
CA HIS A 122 -12.31 -17.69 0.26
C HIS A 122 -12.43 -16.49 1.22
N LYS A 123 -13.50 -16.46 2.01
CA LYS A 123 -13.73 -15.42 3.07
C LYS A 123 -12.69 -15.50 4.18
N GLU A 124 -12.15 -16.68 4.36
CA GLU A 124 -11.13 -17.07 5.33
C GLU A 124 -9.81 -16.32 5.10
N GLU A 125 -9.50 -16.01 3.84
CA GLU A 125 -8.28 -15.28 3.47
C GLU A 125 -8.22 -13.91 4.16
N GLU A 126 -9.26 -13.09 3.98
CA GLU A 126 -9.28 -11.71 4.52
C GLU A 126 -9.47 -11.68 6.04
N LYS A 127 -9.95 -12.77 6.66
CA LYS A 127 -10.13 -12.90 8.10
C LYS A 127 -8.90 -13.43 8.83
N ASN A 128 -7.84 -13.77 8.10
CA ASN A 128 -6.67 -14.44 8.65
C ASN A 128 -7.03 -15.73 9.38
N ASP A 129 -7.91 -16.53 8.79
CA ASP A 129 -8.39 -17.77 9.38
C ASP A 129 -7.25 -18.77 9.54
N PRO A 130 -7.04 -19.34 10.76
CA PRO A 130 -5.91 -20.21 11.02
C PRO A 130 -5.99 -21.57 10.29
N ASP A 131 -7.17 -22.12 10.06
CA ASP A 131 -7.32 -23.38 9.36
C ASP A 131 -7.03 -23.22 7.86
N PHE A 132 -7.46 -22.12 7.28
CA PHE A 132 -7.12 -21.76 5.90
C PHE A 132 -5.62 -21.48 5.74
N ALA A 133 -5.01 -20.75 6.66
CA ALA A 133 -3.57 -20.51 6.67
C ALA A 133 -2.78 -21.81 6.80
N LYS A 134 -3.20 -22.72 7.68
CA LYS A 134 -2.61 -24.04 7.86
C LYS A 134 -2.76 -24.91 6.62
N ALA A 135 -3.92 -24.87 5.95
CA ALA A 135 -4.14 -25.59 4.70
C ALA A 135 -3.19 -25.10 3.59
N LEU A 136 -3.01 -23.78 3.43
CA LEU A 136 -2.02 -23.24 2.50
C LEU A 136 -0.59 -23.63 2.88
N ALA A 137 -0.24 -23.55 4.16
CA ALA A 137 1.08 -23.88 4.65
C ALA A 137 1.42 -25.38 4.42
N SER A 138 0.41 -26.27 4.43
CA SER A 138 0.62 -27.70 4.19
C SER A 138 1.15 -28.05 2.80
N TYR A 139 1.12 -27.11 1.88
CA TYR A 139 1.61 -27.29 0.51
C TYR A 139 3.13 -27.14 0.35
N ALA A 140 3.80 -26.53 1.32
CA ALA A 140 5.19 -26.11 1.15
C ALA A 140 6.06 -26.33 2.39
N ASP A 141 7.37 -26.27 2.17
CA ASP A 141 8.39 -26.33 3.22
C ASP A 141 8.82 -24.95 3.69
N ILE A 142 8.68 -23.93 2.80
CA ILE A 142 9.13 -22.55 3.01
C ILE A 142 8.05 -21.59 2.47
N TYR A 143 7.86 -20.50 3.18
CA TYR A 143 7.00 -19.39 2.75
C TYR A 143 7.83 -18.18 2.35
N VAL A 144 7.54 -17.59 1.19
CA VAL A 144 8.13 -16.36 0.69
C VAL A 144 7.05 -15.29 0.54
N ASN A 145 7.17 -14.18 1.23
CA ASN A 145 6.33 -13.01 0.97
C ASN A 145 7.03 -12.07 -0.02
N ASP A 146 6.42 -11.88 -1.18
CA ASP A 146 6.90 -10.94 -2.21
C ASP A 146 5.81 -9.97 -2.70
N ALA A 147 4.78 -9.78 -1.87
CA ALA A 147 3.62 -8.96 -2.15
C ALA A 147 3.59 -7.71 -1.26
N PHE A 148 4.50 -6.75 -1.48
CA PHE A 148 4.61 -5.54 -0.66
C PHE A 148 3.30 -4.77 -0.55
N GLY A 149 2.55 -4.62 -1.65
CA GLY A 149 1.25 -3.93 -1.67
C GLY A 149 0.18 -4.51 -0.74
N THR A 150 0.36 -5.75 -0.25
CA THR A 150 -0.56 -6.42 0.68
C THR A 150 0.06 -6.69 2.06
N ALA A 151 1.35 -6.43 2.24
CA ALA A 151 2.08 -6.76 3.47
C ALA A 151 1.56 -6.03 4.73
N HIS A 152 0.83 -4.92 4.55
CA HIS A 152 0.18 -4.19 5.65
C HIS A 152 -1.12 -4.82 6.15
N ARG A 153 -1.60 -5.91 5.54
CA ARG A 153 -2.84 -6.60 5.90
C ARG A 153 -2.53 -7.93 6.56
N ALA A 154 -3.13 -8.18 7.71
CA ALA A 154 -3.08 -9.48 8.37
C ALA A 154 -4.08 -10.45 7.72
N HIS A 155 -3.77 -10.94 6.52
CA HIS A 155 -4.52 -11.98 5.83
C HIS A 155 -3.86 -13.35 6.02
N ALA A 156 -4.61 -14.43 5.79
CA ALA A 156 -4.10 -15.78 5.96
C ALA A 156 -2.83 -16.04 5.12
N SER A 157 -2.83 -15.61 3.85
CA SER A 157 -1.69 -15.79 2.94
C SER A 157 -0.54 -14.79 3.16
N THR A 158 -0.73 -13.70 3.91
CA THR A 158 0.32 -12.69 4.16
C THR A 158 0.91 -12.78 5.56
N ALA A 159 0.11 -13.12 6.56
CA ALA A 159 0.50 -13.24 7.96
C ALA A 159 0.35 -14.66 8.49
N GLY A 160 -0.84 -15.24 8.42
CA GLY A 160 -1.14 -16.52 9.06
C GLY A 160 -0.26 -17.68 8.62
N VAL A 161 0.11 -17.79 7.34
CA VAL A 161 1.01 -18.83 6.84
C VAL A 161 2.38 -18.81 7.52
N ALA A 162 2.86 -17.62 7.93
CA ALA A 162 4.16 -17.47 8.60
C ALA A 162 4.20 -18.07 10.01
N ASP A 163 3.05 -18.40 10.61
CA ASP A 163 2.97 -19.10 11.88
C ASP A 163 3.27 -20.60 11.74
N TYR A 164 3.23 -21.13 10.52
CA TYR A 164 3.38 -22.57 10.25
C TYR A 164 4.63 -22.92 9.46
N LEU A 165 5.25 -21.96 8.76
CA LEU A 165 6.40 -22.17 7.88
C LEU A 165 7.54 -21.20 8.18
N PRO A 166 8.80 -21.60 7.98
CA PRO A 166 9.90 -20.65 7.87
C PRO A 166 9.56 -19.59 6.82
N ALA A 167 9.53 -18.32 7.24
CA ALA A 167 9.09 -17.21 6.41
C ALA A 167 10.25 -16.27 6.07
N VAL A 168 10.42 -15.93 4.78
CA VAL A 168 11.44 -15.02 4.30
C VAL A 168 10.85 -14.03 3.30
N ALA A 169 11.54 -12.93 3.06
CA ALA A 169 11.19 -11.93 2.07
C ALA A 169 11.68 -12.32 0.68
N GLY A 170 10.84 -12.13 -0.35
CA GLY A 170 11.29 -12.13 -1.73
C GLY A 170 12.04 -10.84 -2.08
N PHE A 171 12.58 -10.75 -3.29
CA PHE A 171 13.41 -9.60 -3.71
C PHE A 171 12.64 -8.29 -3.75
N LEU A 172 11.35 -8.29 -4.12
CA LEU A 172 10.54 -7.07 -4.13
C LEU A 172 10.40 -6.51 -2.71
N ILE A 173 9.99 -7.33 -1.76
CA ILE A 173 9.92 -6.93 -0.34
C ILE A 173 11.30 -6.59 0.21
N GLY A 174 12.32 -7.38 -0.10
CA GLY A 174 13.70 -7.14 0.33
C GLY A 174 14.23 -5.77 -0.12
N LYS A 175 13.99 -5.40 -1.38
CA LYS A 175 14.31 -4.08 -1.93
C LYS A 175 13.58 -2.96 -1.19
N GLU A 176 12.28 -3.09 -1.01
CA GLU A 176 11.45 -2.10 -0.30
C GLU A 176 11.93 -1.93 1.16
N LEU A 177 12.14 -3.04 1.87
CA LEU A 177 12.64 -3.01 3.26
C LEU A 177 14.04 -2.38 3.36
N SER A 178 14.92 -2.65 2.39
CA SER A 178 16.27 -2.05 2.37
C SER A 178 16.20 -0.54 2.17
N ILE A 179 15.40 -0.07 1.21
CA ILE A 179 15.24 1.36 0.91
C ILE A 179 14.55 2.07 2.07
N MET A 180 13.40 1.53 2.54
CA MET A 180 12.66 2.10 3.65
C MET A 180 13.46 2.06 4.96
N GLY A 181 14.16 0.95 5.21
CA GLY A 181 14.98 0.80 6.40
C GLY A 181 16.08 1.86 6.46
N LYS A 182 16.83 2.05 5.37
CA LYS A 182 17.85 3.10 5.29
C LYS A 182 17.26 4.49 5.53
N ALA A 183 16.14 4.80 4.86
CA ALA A 183 15.48 6.09 4.99
C ALA A 183 14.86 6.34 6.38
N LEU A 184 14.43 5.30 7.10
CA LEU A 184 13.81 5.43 8.42
C LEU A 184 14.79 5.29 9.59
N ASP A 185 15.84 4.45 9.44
CA ASP A 185 16.77 4.17 10.53
C ASP A 185 17.94 5.18 10.56
N ASN A 186 18.35 5.68 9.39
CA ASN A 186 19.40 6.70 9.27
C ASN A 186 19.09 7.68 8.11
N PRO A 187 18.06 8.53 8.25
CA PRO A 187 17.66 9.46 7.20
C PRO A 187 18.69 10.56 6.98
N GLU A 188 18.93 10.89 5.71
CA GLU A 188 19.58 12.16 5.38
C GLU A 188 18.65 13.32 5.69
N ARG A 189 19.16 14.37 6.35
CA ARG A 189 18.35 15.51 6.80
C ARG A 189 18.50 16.72 5.87
N PRO A 190 17.44 17.53 5.72
CA PRO A 190 16.15 17.48 6.42
C PRO A 190 15.27 16.29 6.00
N PHE A 191 14.62 15.65 7.00
CA PHE A 191 13.68 14.58 6.80
C PHE A 191 12.24 15.09 6.94
N VAL A 192 11.47 15.03 5.86
CA VAL A 192 10.08 15.49 5.79
C VAL A 192 9.15 14.28 5.64
N ALA A 193 8.13 14.20 6.49
CA ALA A 193 7.04 13.26 6.28
C ALA A 193 5.76 14.01 5.89
N ILE A 194 5.04 13.47 4.91
CA ILE A 194 3.79 14.02 4.39
C ILE A 194 2.70 13.00 4.60
N LEU A 195 1.71 13.35 5.38
CA LEU A 195 0.55 12.50 5.66
C LEU A 195 -0.73 13.19 5.24
N GLY A 196 -1.45 12.55 4.36
CA GLY A 196 -2.77 12.98 3.93
C GLY A 196 -3.81 11.88 4.13
N GLY A 197 -5.00 12.11 3.62
CA GLY A 197 -6.09 11.16 3.65
C GLY A 197 -7.23 11.55 4.58
N ARG A 198 -8.09 10.57 4.87
CA ARG A 198 -9.41 10.85 5.44
C ARG A 198 -9.42 10.92 6.96
N LYS A 199 -8.72 10.01 7.65
CA LYS A 199 -8.84 9.80 9.09
C LYS A 199 -7.50 9.86 9.81
N VAL A 200 -7.49 10.54 10.97
CA VAL A 200 -6.34 10.55 11.90
C VAL A 200 -6.17 9.16 12.53
N SER A 201 -7.27 8.50 12.89
CA SER A 201 -7.26 7.18 13.53
C SER A 201 -6.47 6.13 12.74
N ASP A 202 -6.56 6.16 11.41
CA ASP A 202 -5.85 5.22 10.53
C ASP A 202 -4.33 5.46 10.51
N LYS A 203 -3.87 6.61 10.99
CA LYS A 203 -2.48 7.09 10.91
C LYS A 203 -1.79 7.29 12.27
N ILE A 204 -2.49 7.10 13.39
CA ILE A 204 -1.97 7.38 14.74
C ILE A 204 -0.61 6.74 14.99
N GLY A 205 -0.51 5.43 14.72
CA GLY A 205 0.75 4.70 14.90
C GLY A 205 1.88 5.25 14.04
N VAL A 206 1.54 5.62 12.80
CA VAL A 206 2.50 6.21 11.84
C VAL A 206 2.93 7.59 12.30
N ILE A 207 1.98 8.46 12.70
CA ILE A 207 2.27 9.82 13.21
C ILE A 207 3.19 9.74 14.43
N ASN A 208 2.84 8.92 15.42
CA ASN A 208 3.64 8.76 16.63
C ASN A 208 5.08 8.31 16.34
N ASN A 209 5.25 7.34 15.44
CA ASN A 209 6.56 6.84 15.05
C ASN A 209 7.38 7.88 14.25
N LEU A 210 6.72 8.63 13.37
CA LEU A 210 7.37 9.67 12.58
C LEU A 210 7.80 10.86 13.44
N LEU A 211 7.01 11.25 14.45
CA LEU A 211 7.40 12.29 15.42
C LEU A 211 8.66 11.95 16.24
N GLU A 212 9.15 10.73 16.19
CA GLU A 212 10.46 10.37 16.79
C GLU A 212 11.63 10.53 15.80
N LYS A 213 11.36 10.79 14.52
CA LYS A 213 12.34 10.63 13.44
C LYS A 213 12.49 11.84 12.52
N VAL A 214 11.39 12.58 12.27
CA VAL A 214 11.35 13.63 11.25
C VAL A 214 11.75 15.00 11.77
N ASP A 215 12.17 15.89 10.87
CA ASP A 215 12.37 17.31 11.16
C ASP A 215 11.09 18.10 10.89
N THR A 216 10.31 17.68 9.89
CA THR A 216 9.03 18.29 9.53
C THR A 216 7.97 17.23 9.25
N LEU A 217 6.79 17.42 9.81
CA LEU A 217 5.60 16.62 9.55
C LEU A 217 4.55 17.49 8.87
N ILE A 218 4.17 17.14 7.64
CA ILE A 218 3.14 17.81 6.85
C ILE A 218 1.85 17.02 6.94
N ILE A 219 0.75 17.65 7.31
CA ILE A 219 -0.58 17.07 7.40
C ILE A 219 -1.48 17.68 6.32
N GLY A 220 -2.17 16.83 5.56
CA GLY A 220 -3.15 17.25 4.56
C GLY A 220 -4.35 16.31 4.50
N GLY A 221 -5.24 16.56 3.54
CA GLY A 221 -6.48 15.81 3.40
C GLY A 221 -7.49 16.08 4.52
N ALA A 222 -8.59 15.34 4.53
CA ALA A 222 -9.68 15.55 5.47
C ALA A 222 -9.27 15.37 6.95
N MET A 223 -8.21 14.61 7.22
CA MET A 223 -7.70 14.46 8.58
C MET A 223 -7.24 15.79 9.21
N SER A 224 -6.89 16.83 8.42
CA SER A 224 -6.51 18.15 8.93
C SER A 224 -7.65 18.86 9.68
N TYR A 225 -8.91 18.57 9.32
CA TYR A 225 -10.07 19.17 9.99
C TYR A 225 -10.27 18.65 11.42
N THR A 226 -9.83 17.45 11.71
CA THR A 226 -9.79 16.94 13.09
C THR A 226 -8.80 17.75 13.94
N PHE A 227 -7.66 18.14 13.39
CA PHE A 227 -6.72 19.05 14.08
C PHE A 227 -7.30 20.45 14.23
N PHE A 228 -7.92 21.01 13.21
CA PHE A 228 -8.57 22.34 13.30
C PHE A 228 -9.66 22.36 14.36
N LYS A 229 -10.52 21.35 14.40
CA LYS A 229 -11.55 21.24 15.44
C LYS A 229 -10.95 21.10 16.84
N ALA A 230 -9.87 20.32 16.98
CA ALA A 230 -9.13 20.18 18.23
C ALA A 230 -8.51 21.52 18.71
N MET A 231 -8.15 22.41 17.78
CA MET A 231 -7.70 23.78 18.06
C MET A 231 -8.86 24.76 18.37
N GLY A 232 -10.12 24.31 18.31
CA GLY A 232 -11.30 25.12 18.60
C GLY A 232 -11.81 25.94 17.40
N LEU A 233 -11.36 25.62 16.16
CA LEU A 233 -11.75 26.32 14.95
C LEU A 233 -13.06 25.77 14.38
N ASN A 234 -13.78 26.63 13.65
CA ASN A 234 -14.91 26.18 12.82
C ASN A 234 -14.40 25.44 11.59
N ILE A 235 -15.03 24.30 11.28
CA ILE A 235 -14.69 23.43 10.16
C ILE A 235 -15.84 23.25 9.16
N GLY A 236 -16.96 23.97 9.36
CA GLY A 236 -18.18 23.80 8.57
C GLY A 236 -18.69 22.35 8.61
N ASN A 237 -19.03 21.80 7.44
CA ASN A 237 -19.47 20.44 7.26
C ASN A 237 -18.29 19.44 7.00
N SER A 238 -17.05 19.89 7.15
CA SER A 238 -15.89 19.08 6.86
C SER A 238 -15.85 17.80 7.73
N LEU A 239 -15.31 16.75 7.16
CA LEU A 239 -15.18 15.46 7.86
C LEU A 239 -14.31 15.62 9.10
N VAL A 240 -14.79 15.09 10.23
CA VAL A 240 -14.08 15.12 11.52
C VAL A 240 -14.24 13.82 12.27
N GLU A 241 -13.24 13.46 13.07
CA GLU A 241 -13.30 12.37 14.05
C GLU A 241 -13.42 12.97 15.45
N GLU A 242 -14.66 13.19 15.93
CA GLU A 242 -14.95 13.84 17.21
C GLU A 242 -14.31 13.08 18.41
N ASP A 243 -14.26 11.76 18.35
CA ASP A 243 -13.64 10.91 19.36
C ASP A 243 -12.09 10.96 19.37
N LYS A 244 -11.48 11.69 18.41
CA LYS A 244 -10.02 11.83 18.27
C LYS A 244 -9.51 13.25 18.54
N LEU A 245 -10.35 14.18 18.96
CA LEU A 245 -9.93 15.56 19.21
C LEU A 245 -8.86 15.69 20.28
N GLU A 246 -9.01 14.96 21.39
CA GLU A 246 -8.01 14.96 22.47
C GLU A 246 -6.68 14.37 22.01
N LEU A 247 -6.74 13.33 21.20
CA LEU A 247 -5.55 12.74 20.59
C LEU A 247 -4.86 13.72 19.64
N ALA A 248 -5.61 14.46 18.81
CA ALA A 248 -5.04 15.47 17.93
C ALA A 248 -4.31 16.58 18.71
N LYS A 249 -4.86 17.03 19.85
CA LYS A 249 -4.18 17.98 20.78
C LYS A 249 -2.87 17.38 21.31
N GLN A 250 -2.89 16.13 21.74
CA GLN A 250 -1.69 15.45 22.24
C GLN A 250 -0.60 15.34 21.18
N LEU A 251 -0.96 15.07 19.92
CA LEU A 251 -0.01 15.01 18.82
C LEU A 251 0.60 16.37 18.48
N LEU A 252 -0.19 17.45 18.53
CA LEU A 252 0.31 18.83 18.38
C LEU A 252 1.30 19.17 19.49
N ALA A 253 0.92 18.94 20.76
CA ALA A 253 1.77 19.20 21.91
C ALA A 253 3.05 18.36 21.86
N LYS A 254 2.98 17.10 21.43
CA LYS A 254 4.14 16.23 21.26
C LYS A 254 5.10 16.75 20.21
N ALA A 255 4.57 17.21 19.06
CA ALA A 255 5.40 17.80 18.00
C ALA A 255 6.14 19.05 18.52
N GLU A 256 5.44 19.95 19.21
CA GLU A 256 6.00 21.15 19.81
C GLU A 256 7.09 20.82 20.84
N ALA A 257 6.80 19.92 21.78
CA ALA A 257 7.75 19.50 22.81
C ALA A 257 9.03 18.89 22.25
N LYS A 258 8.97 18.29 21.05
CA LYS A 258 10.11 17.71 20.36
C LYS A 258 10.80 18.68 19.39
N GLY A 259 10.30 19.90 19.23
CA GLY A 259 10.81 20.88 18.28
C GLY A 259 10.59 20.47 16.80
N ILE A 260 9.61 19.62 16.54
CA ILE A 260 9.28 19.16 15.19
C ILE A 260 8.32 20.17 14.54
N LYS A 261 8.66 20.61 13.34
CA LYS A 261 7.81 21.51 12.57
C LYS A 261 6.60 20.76 12.02
N MET A 262 5.47 20.84 12.71
CA MET A 262 4.21 20.28 12.22
C MET A 262 3.47 21.32 11.38
N LEU A 263 3.28 21.06 10.08
CA LEU A 263 2.61 21.94 9.14
C LEU A 263 1.19 21.44 8.90
N LEU A 264 0.21 22.27 9.27
CA LEU A 264 -1.20 22.14 8.90
C LEU A 264 -1.52 23.07 7.74
N PRO A 265 -2.61 22.85 6.99
CA PRO A 265 -3.04 23.79 5.96
C PRO A 265 -3.30 25.19 6.54
N VAL A 266 -2.86 26.23 5.84
CA VAL A 266 -3.10 27.64 6.21
C VAL A 266 -4.25 28.26 5.41
N ASP A 267 -4.68 27.58 4.36
CA ASP A 267 -5.88 27.89 3.58
C ASP A 267 -6.45 26.58 3.00
N CYS A 268 -7.75 26.61 2.70
CA CYS A 268 -8.51 25.43 2.24
C CYS A 268 -9.32 25.78 1.01
N VAL A 269 -9.46 24.83 0.10
CA VAL A 269 -10.46 24.85 -0.97
C VAL A 269 -11.66 24.06 -0.48
N LEU A 270 -12.78 24.72 -0.40
CA LEU A 270 -14.06 24.22 0.11
C LEU A 270 -15.04 23.98 -1.04
N ALA A 271 -16.04 23.15 -0.78
CA ALA A 271 -17.20 22.98 -1.65
C ALA A 271 -18.51 23.09 -0.86
N ASP A 272 -19.60 23.48 -1.55
CA ASP A 272 -20.95 23.52 -0.96
C ASP A 272 -21.63 22.15 -0.97
N ASP A 273 -21.06 21.17 -1.68
CA ASP A 273 -21.52 19.77 -1.72
C ASP A 273 -20.41 18.84 -2.18
N PHE A 274 -20.47 17.55 -1.84
CA PHE A 274 -19.48 16.54 -2.20
C PHE A 274 -19.70 16.01 -3.62
N ASN A 275 -19.41 16.81 -4.62
CA ASN A 275 -19.44 16.42 -6.04
C ASN A 275 -18.43 17.20 -6.88
N ALA A 276 -18.18 16.73 -8.11
CA ALA A 276 -17.18 17.31 -9.01
C ALA A 276 -17.52 18.72 -9.51
N ASP A 277 -18.81 19.07 -9.56
CA ASP A 277 -19.33 20.34 -10.11
C ASP A 277 -19.77 21.33 -9.03
N ALA A 278 -19.55 21.01 -7.75
CA ALA A 278 -19.89 21.85 -6.61
C ALA A 278 -19.27 23.26 -6.72
N LYS A 279 -19.92 24.24 -6.12
CA LYS A 279 -19.33 25.58 -6.01
C LYS A 279 -18.10 25.52 -5.14
N MET A 280 -17.09 26.28 -5.50
CA MET A 280 -15.81 26.31 -4.80
C MET A 280 -15.62 27.65 -4.09
N LEU A 281 -15.02 27.58 -2.90
CA LEU A 281 -14.61 28.74 -2.12
C LEU A 281 -13.20 28.46 -1.55
N THR A 282 -12.29 29.43 -1.68
CA THR A 282 -10.98 29.36 -1.03
C THR A 282 -10.94 30.34 0.13
N VAL A 283 -10.62 29.84 1.33
CA VAL A 283 -10.56 30.66 2.56
C VAL A 283 -9.33 30.28 3.39
N ASP A 284 -8.95 31.19 4.28
CA ASP A 284 -7.97 30.86 5.32
C ASP A 284 -8.56 29.81 6.28
N TYR A 285 -7.71 28.98 6.86
CA TYR A 285 -8.11 27.82 7.66
C TYR A 285 -8.98 28.14 8.89
N ASP A 286 -8.91 29.38 9.39
CA ASP A 286 -9.68 29.91 10.53
C ASP A 286 -10.98 30.62 10.12
N LYS A 287 -11.32 30.60 8.82
CA LYS A 287 -12.49 31.31 8.25
C LYS A 287 -13.42 30.39 7.47
N ILE A 288 -13.46 29.12 7.83
CA ILE A 288 -14.35 28.14 7.17
C ILE A 288 -15.80 28.43 7.59
N PRO A 289 -16.70 28.76 6.65
CA PRO A 289 -18.10 29.05 6.98
C PRO A 289 -18.92 27.78 7.17
N ASP A 290 -20.03 27.88 7.90
CA ASP A 290 -21.02 26.82 8.01
C ASP A 290 -21.58 26.44 6.63
N GLY A 291 -21.95 25.17 6.46
CA GLY A 291 -22.50 24.64 5.22
C GLY A 291 -21.48 24.31 4.13
N TRP A 292 -20.20 24.60 4.34
CA TRP A 292 -19.12 24.28 3.41
C TRP A 292 -18.25 23.15 3.96
N GLU A 293 -17.74 22.30 3.08
CA GLU A 293 -16.83 21.23 3.45
C GLU A 293 -15.48 21.33 2.74
N GLY A 294 -14.44 20.87 3.41
CA GLY A 294 -13.08 20.92 2.88
C GLY A 294 -12.81 19.82 1.87
N MET A 295 -12.36 20.22 0.68
CA MET A 295 -12.08 19.31 -0.44
C MET A 295 -10.61 19.22 -0.81
N ASP A 296 -9.83 20.32 -0.65
CA ASP A 296 -8.40 20.32 -0.96
C ASP A 296 -7.68 21.41 -0.14
N ILE A 297 -6.36 21.37 -0.15
CA ILE A 297 -5.52 22.45 0.40
C ILE A 297 -5.50 23.65 -0.56
N GLY A 298 -5.45 24.85 0.01
CA GLY A 298 -5.43 26.09 -0.75
C GLY A 298 -4.06 26.44 -1.35
N PRO A 299 -3.99 27.50 -2.17
CA PRO A 299 -2.77 27.91 -2.86
C PRO A 299 -1.62 28.31 -1.93
N LYS A 300 -1.91 28.99 -0.81
CA LYS A 300 -0.89 29.38 0.19
C LYS A 300 -0.29 28.13 0.85
N THR A 301 -1.13 27.13 1.13
CA THR A 301 -0.70 25.85 1.70
C THR A 301 0.18 25.07 0.72
N ARG A 302 -0.17 25.05 -0.56
CA ARG A 302 0.64 24.40 -1.62
C ARG A 302 2.03 24.98 -1.68
N GLU A 303 2.15 26.31 -1.59
CA GLU A 303 3.44 26.99 -1.57
C GLU A 303 4.23 26.68 -0.29
N LEU A 304 3.59 26.78 0.88
CA LEU A 304 4.18 26.45 2.17
C LEU A 304 4.76 25.02 2.19
N TYR A 305 4.00 24.04 1.67
CA TYR A 305 4.43 22.65 1.63
C TYR A 305 5.56 22.45 0.63
N ALA A 306 5.49 23.08 -0.55
CA ALA A 306 6.57 23.02 -1.52
C ALA A 306 7.89 23.58 -0.97
N GLN A 307 7.86 24.67 -0.21
CA GLN A 307 9.03 25.27 0.44
C GLN A 307 9.66 24.30 1.47
N ALA A 308 8.85 23.49 2.15
CA ALA A 308 9.37 22.50 3.09
C ALA A 308 9.91 21.24 2.39
N ILE A 309 9.31 20.84 1.27
CA ILE A 309 9.63 19.62 0.53
C ILE A 309 10.91 19.78 -0.31
N LYS A 310 11.04 20.86 -1.06
CA LYS A 310 12.15 21.05 -2.03
C LYS A 310 13.56 20.88 -1.43
N PRO A 311 13.90 21.43 -0.24
CA PRO A 311 15.24 21.27 0.34
C PRO A 311 15.45 19.93 1.06
N ALA A 312 14.41 19.09 1.19
CA ALA A 312 14.48 17.84 1.93
C ALA A 312 15.48 16.86 1.29
N LYS A 313 16.18 16.09 2.13
CA LYS A 313 17.06 15.00 1.70
C LYS A 313 16.41 13.63 1.82
N THR A 314 15.43 13.51 2.71
CA THR A 314 14.58 12.33 2.81
C THR A 314 13.13 12.79 2.87
N VAL A 315 12.26 12.19 2.05
CA VAL A 315 10.82 12.46 2.09
C VAL A 315 10.06 11.14 2.12
N ILE A 316 9.05 11.08 2.97
CA ILE A 316 8.05 10.00 2.96
C ILE A 316 6.69 10.62 2.74
N TRP A 317 5.96 10.14 1.75
CA TRP A 317 4.60 10.63 1.47
C TRP A 317 3.58 9.49 1.50
N ASN A 318 2.53 9.68 2.31
CA ASN A 318 1.44 8.72 2.47
C ASN A 318 0.08 9.43 2.49
N GLY A 319 -0.71 9.28 1.43
CA GLY A 319 -2.06 9.78 1.27
C GLY A 319 -2.18 11.13 0.60
N PRO A 320 -3.31 11.39 -0.11
CA PRO A 320 -3.54 12.60 -0.89
C PRO A 320 -3.82 13.82 0.00
N MET A 321 -3.67 15.00 -0.59
CA MET A 321 -3.90 16.28 0.08
C MET A 321 -5.36 16.75 0.01
N GLY A 322 -6.14 16.19 -0.92
CA GLY A 322 -7.55 16.54 -1.17
C GLY A 322 -8.28 15.39 -1.84
N VAL A 323 -9.50 15.65 -2.30
CA VAL A 323 -10.37 14.72 -3.04
C VAL A 323 -9.91 14.67 -4.50
N PHE A 324 -8.74 14.07 -4.72
CA PHE A 324 -8.05 14.07 -6.02
C PHE A 324 -8.80 13.32 -7.14
N GLU A 325 -9.80 12.52 -6.79
CA GLU A 325 -10.72 11.86 -7.73
C GLU A 325 -11.54 12.88 -8.53
N PHE A 326 -11.76 14.05 -7.98
CA PHE A 326 -12.36 15.18 -8.67
C PHE A 326 -11.26 16.13 -9.18
N PRO A 327 -11.08 16.29 -10.50
CA PRO A 327 -9.95 17.05 -11.07
C PRO A 327 -9.78 18.45 -10.50
N ARG A 328 -10.89 19.11 -10.11
CA ARG A 328 -10.90 20.46 -9.53
C ARG A 328 -10.34 20.53 -8.10
N PHE A 329 -10.33 19.40 -7.39
CA PHE A 329 -9.85 19.25 -6.01
C PHE A 329 -8.58 18.39 -5.93
N ALA A 330 -7.87 18.22 -7.05
CA ALA A 330 -6.62 17.47 -7.16
C ALA A 330 -5.36 18.34 -7.09
N GLU A 331 -5.52 19.66 -7.11
CA GLU A 331 -4.41 20.60 -7.26
C GLU A 331 -3.43 20.58 -6.07
N GLY A 332 -3.91 20.30 -4.86
CA GLY A 332 -3.06 20.10 -3.69
C GLY A 332 -2.16 18.90 -3.82
N THR A 333 -2.73 17.76 -4.23
CA THR A 333 -1.97 16.52 -4.45
C THR A 333 -0.96 16.68 -5.59
N LYS A 334 -1.35 17.34 -6.70
CA LYS A 334 -0.45 17.63 -7.83
C LYS A 334 0.70 18.56 -7.42
N ALA A 335 0.43 19.59 -6.60
CA ALA A 335 1.44 20.52 -6.14
C ALA A 335 2.51 19.81 -5.27
N VAL A 336 2.08 18.91 -4.38
CA VAL A 336 3.00 18.09 -3.59
C VAL A 336 3.81 17.16 -4.50
N ALA A 337 3.17 16.48 -5.46
CA ALA A 337 3.87 15.63 -6.43
C ALA A 337 4.91 16.41 -7.24
N LYS A 338 4.56 17.64 -7.69
CA LYS A 338 5.49 18.52 -8.38
C LYS A 338 6.67 18.93 -7.49
N ALA A 339 6.42 19.31 -6.24
CA ALA A 339 7.49 19.66 -5.32
C ALA A 339 8.45 18.49 -5.08
N LEU A 340 7.94 17.25 -5.02
CA LEU A 340 8.74 16.03 -4.91
C LEU A 340 9.58 15.76 -6.17
N SER A 341 9.04 16.02 -7.36
CA SER A 341 9.82 15.88 -8.61
C SER A 341 10.98 16.87 -8.72
N GLU A 342 10.90 17.98 -8.02
CA GLU A 342 11.94 19.02 -7.92
C GLU A 342 12.88 18.78 -6.73
N CYS A 343 12.57 17.83 -5.84
CA CYS A 343 13.39 17.46 -4.69
C CYS A 343 14.55 16.56 -5.15
N THR A 344 15.78 16.87 -4.72
CA THR A 344 16.97 16.05 -5.05
C THR A 344 17.24 14.94 -4.05
N GLY A 345 16.45 14.83 -3.00
CA GLY A 345 16.59 13.83 -1.94
C GLY A 345 15.94 12.49 -2.29
N THR A 346 16.08 11.52 -1.41
CA THR A 346 15.39 10.23 -1.50
C THR A 346 13.92 10.39 -1.16
N CYS A 347 13.02 10.17 -2.11
CA CYS A 347 11.58 10.25 -1.93
C CYS A 347 10.96 8.86 -1.93
N LEU A 348 10.31 8.50 -0.81
CA LEU A 348 9.53 7.28 -0.67
C LEU A 348 8.04 7.63 -0.78
N LEU A 349 7.43 7.21 -1.88
CA LEU A 349 5.99 7.35 -2.08
C LEU A 349 5.32 6.08 -1.57
N TYR A 350 4.71 6.16 -0.40
CA TYR A 350 3.85 5.12 0.12
C TYR A 350 2.42 5.45 -0.29
N THR A 351 2.08 5.07 -1.51
CA THR A 351 0.71 5.20 -1.97
C THR A 351 -0.13 4.18 -1.23
N LEU A 352 -0.91 4.65 -0.29
CA LEU A 352 -2.03 3.90 0.21
C LEU A 352 -2.92 3.50 -0.94
N THR A 353 -2.95 2.18 -1.15
CA THR A 353 -4.11 1.43 -1.64
C THR A 353 -5.14 2.24 -2.40
N LEU A 354 -4.71 2.88 -3.41
CA LEU A 354 -5.55 2.93 -4.57
C LEU A 354 -5.48 1.54 -5.19
N PRO A 355 -6.59 0.96 -5.63
CA PRO A 355 -6.48 0.01 -6.70
C PRO A 355 -5.64 0.75 -7.73
N THR A 356 -4.41 0.34 -7.87
CA THR A 356 -3.41 1.01 -8.68
C THR A 356 -3.82 0.89 -10.13
N ILE A 357 -4.68 1.77 -10.51
CA ILE A 357 -5.06 1.97 -11.89
C ILE A 357 -5.05 3.46 -12.02
N TYR A 358 -3.85 3.98 -12.15
CA TYR A 358 -3.56 5.19 -12.89
C TYR A 358 -2.06 5.40 -12.68
N SER A 359 -1.29 4.71 -13.54
CA SER A 359 0.05 5.17 -13.89
C SER A 359 -0.09 6.58 -14.44
N VAL A 360 0.56 7.54 -13.84
CA VAL A 360 0.96 8.77 -14.52
C VAL A 360 2.20 8.46 -15.31
#